data_814a545e04eaef71f3f2249fd64b3119
#
_entry.id   814a545e04eaef71f3f2249fd64b3119
#
_cell.length_a   1.000
_cell.length_b   1.000
_cell.length_c   1.000
_cell.angle_alpha   90.00
_cell.angle_beta   90.00
_cell.angle_gamma   90.00
#
_symmetry.space_group_name_H-M   'P 1'
#
loop_
_entity.id
_entity.type
_entity.pdbx_description
1 polymer ?
#
loop_
_entity_poly.entity_id
_entity_poly.type
_entity_poly.pdbx_seq_one_letter_code
_entity_poly.pdbx_strand_id
1 'polypeptide(L)'
;MSAEIKEHAYAVLTRDVPGEGLRQGDVGVVVDIHRDVTGKVMGYTLETFTIEGESVAVASVPADAARASTAADVTTARQVAAE
;
A
#
# COMPACT_ATOMS: atom_id res chain seq x y z
N MET A 1 -5.45 12.06 13.02
CA MET A 1 -6.52 11.34 12.33
C MET A 1 -6.03 10.92 10.95
N SER A 2 -6.06 9.65 10.64
CA SER A 2 -5.58 9.19 9.33
C SER A 2 -6.73 9.24 8.33
N ALA A 3 -6.42 9.69 7.13
CA ALA A 3 -7.40 9.72 6.07
C ALA A 3 -7.52 8.32 5.45
N GLU A 4 -8.73 7.98 5.06
CA GLU A 4 -8.99 6.74 4.36
C GLU A 4 -8.33 6.81 2.98
N ILE A 5 -7.68 5.72 2.59
CA ILE A 5 -7.06 5.64 1.26
C ILE A 5 -8.12 5.18 0.29
N LYS A 6 -8.26 5.89 -0.81
CA LYS A 6 -9.28 5.56 -1.80
C LYS A 6 -8.86 4.39 -2.67
N GLU A 7 -9.86 3.67 -3.17
CA GLU A 7 -9.61 2.59 -4.12
C GLU A 7 -8.89 3.14 -5.34
N HIS A 8 -7.91 2.38 -5.82
CA HIS A 8 -7.06 2.71 -6.98
C HIS A 8 -6.03 3.80 -6.70
N ALA A 9 -5.96 4.31 -5.45
CA ALA A 9 -4.91 5.24 -5.06
C ALA A 9 -3.67 4.48 -4.64
N TYR A 10 -2.52 5.14 -4.69
CA TYR A 10 -1.28 4.56 -4.19
C TYR A 10 -1.24 4.66 -2.68
N ALA A 11 -0.69 3.63 -2.06
CA ALA A 11 -0.48 3.57 -0.62
C ALA A 11 0.96 3.20 -0.33
N VAL A 12 1.48 3.72 0.79
CA VAL A 12 2.83 3.43 1.24
C VAL A 12 2.72 2.76 2.59
N LEU A 13 3.46 1.68 2.79
CA LEU A 13 3.46 0.98 4.07
C LEU A 13 4.22 1.78 5.11
N THR A 14 3.60 1.95 6.27
CA THR A 14 4.18 2.70 7.38
C THR A 14 4.94 1.81 8.35
N ARG A 15 4.83 0.50 8.20
CA ARG A 15 5.58 -0.47 8.96
C ARG A 15 5.68 -1.77 8.18
N ASP A 16 6.54 -2.67 8.64
CA ASP A 16 6.66 -3.98 8.03
C ASP A 16 5.39 -4.79 8.26
N VAL A 17 5.05 -5.60 7.26
CA VAL A 17 3.96 -6.58 7.39
C VAL A 17 4.57 -7.92 6.99
N PRO A 18 5.30 -8.58 7.93
CA PRO A 18 6.10 -9.76 7.57
C PRO A 18 5.27 -10.93 7.07
N GLY A 19 4.04 -11.08 7.57
CA GLY A 19 3.16 -12.15 7.11
C GLY A 19 2.85 -12.08 5.64
N GLU A 20 2.99 -10.89 5.03
CA GLU A 20 2.75 -10.68 3.61
C GLU A 20 4.04 -10.45 2.84
N GLY A 21 5.18 -10.51 3.50
CA GLY A 21 6.46 -10.26 2.85
C GLY A 21 6.69 -8.80 2.49
N LEU A 22 6.01 -7.88 3.14
CA LEU A 22 6.08 -6.46 2.83
C LEU A 22 6.87 -5.72 3.89
N ARG A 23 7.49 -4.62 3.49
CA ARG A 23 8.33 -3.81 4.36
C ARG A 23 7.85 -2.37 4.38
N GLN A 24 8.19 -1.68 5.46
CA GLN A 24 7.96 -0.25 5.55
C GLN A 24 8.52 0.45 4.30
N GLY A 25 7.73 1.34 3.73
CA GLY A 25 8.14 2.06 2.52
C GLY A 25 7.71 1.41 1.22
N ASP A 26 7.27 0.16 1.25
CA ASP A 26 6.76 -0.47 0.04
C ASP A 26 5.51 0.26 -0.45
N VAL A 27 5.36 0.34 -1.76
CA VAL A 27 4.26 1.06 -2.40
C VAL A 27 3.39 0.07 -3.17
N GLY A 28 2.10 0.25 -3.07
CA GLY A 28 1.15 -0.53 -3.83
C GLY A 28 -0.06 0.30 -4.21
N VAL A 29 -0.95 -0.31 -5.00
CA VAL A 29 -2.22 0.30 -5.39
C VAL A 29 -3.32 -0.38 -4.60
N VAL A 30 -4.21 0.41 -4.00
CA VAL A 30 -5.36 -0.13 -3.26
C VAL A 30 -6.35 -0.68 -4.27
N VAL A 31 -6.56 -1.98 -4.24
CA VAL A 31 -7.52 -2.63 -5.13
C VAL A 31 -8.80 -3.06 -4.41
N ASP A 32 -8.79 -3.03 -3.09
CA ASP A 32 -9.99 -3.32 -2.30
C ASP A 32 -9.84 -2.71 -0.92
N ILE A 33 -10.96 -2.32 -0.33
CA ILE A 33 -11.00 -1.73 1.00
C ILE A 33 -11.87 -2.62 1.87
N HIS A 34 -11.32 -3.07 3.00
CA HIS A 34 -12.02 -3.97 3.91
C HIS A 34 -12.62 -3.17 5.05
N ARG A 35 -13.93 -3.25 5.20
CA ARG A 35 -14.66 -2.51 6.23
C ARG A 35 -15.34 -3.48 7.17
N ASP A 36 -15.51 -3.07 8.42
CA ASP A 36 -16.32 -3.85 9.37
C ASP A 36 -17.82 -3.49 9.19
N VAL A 37 -18.64 -4.08 10.05
CA VAL A 37 -20.10 -3.89 9.94
C VAL A 37 -20.52 -2.45 10.18
N THR A 38 -19.68 -1.64 10.82
CA THR A 38 -19.99 -0.23 11.08
C THR A 38 -19.48 0.68 9.95
N GLY A 39 -18.80 0.12 8.94
CA GLY A 39 -18.22 0.90 7.87
C GLY A 39 -16.81 1.40 8.14
N LYS A 40 -16.22 1.05 9.29
CA LYS A 40 -14.86 1.44 9.60
C LYS A 40 -13.88 0.63 8.76
N VAL A 41 -12.89 1.30 8.19
CA VAL A 41 -11.87 0.63 7.40
C VAL A 41 -10.96 -0.18 8.31
N MET A 42 -10.89 -1.48 8.07
CA MET A 42 -10.07 -2.40 8.83
C MET A 42 -8.76 -2.70 8.14
N GLY A 43 -8.74 -2.63 6.82
CA GLY A 43 -7.54 -2.93 6.07
C GLY A 43 -7.73 -2.68 4.59
N TYR A 44 -6.67 -2.96 3.84
CA TYR A 44 -6.67 -2.77 2.40
C TYR A 44 -6.05 -3.99 1.73
N THR A 45 -6.50 -4.30 0.53
CA THR A 45 -5.78 -5.20 -0.35
C THR A 45 -4.97 -4.35 -1.30
N LEU A 46 -3.67 -4.58 -1.32
CA LEU A 46 -2.74 -3.82 -2.16
C LEU A 46 -2.19 -4.71 -3.25
N GLU A 47 -2.05 -4.14 -4.43
CA GLU A 47 -1.36 -4.78 -5.53
C GLU A 47 0.01 -4.13 -5.64
N THR A 48 1.07 -4.92 -5.45
CA THR A 48 2.44 -4.43 -5.47
C THR A 48 3.17 -4.99 -6.67
N PHE A 49 4.19 -4.26 -7.12
CA PHE A 49 4.96 -4.65 -8.30
C PHE A 49 6.42 -4.75 -7.94
N THR A 50 7.13 -5.67 -8.59
CA THR A 50 8.59 -5.71 -8.47
C THR A 50 9.18 -4.52 -9.22
N ILE A 51 10.46 -4.27 -8.95
CA ILE A 51 11.18 -3.19 -9.65
C ILE A 51 11.16 -3.42 -11.15
N GLU A 52 11.28 -4.67 -11.56
CA GLU A 52 11.26 -5.03 -12.98
C GLU A 52 9.86 -4.99 -13.58
N GLY A 53 8.84 -4.89 -12.75
CA GLY A 53 7.46 -4.91 -13.24
C GLY A 53 6.99 -6.25 -13.73
N GLU A 54 7.72 -7.32 -13.42
CA GLU A 54 7.43 -8.63 -13.97
C GLU A 54 6.45 -9.44 -13.16
N SER A 55 6.36 -9.16 -11.88
CA SER A 55 5.43 -9.90 -11.05
C SER A 55 4.62 -8.96 -10.21
N VAL A 56 3.41 -9.39 -9.93
CA VAL A 56 2.46 -8.63 -9.12
C VAL A 56 2.10 -9.50 -7.94
N ALA A 57 2.22 -8.94 -6.76
CA ALA A 57 1.77 -9.59 -5.54
C ALA A 57 0.56 -8.85 -5.01
N VAL A 58 -0.41 -9.62 -4.54
CA VAL A 58 -1.61 -9.05 -3.91
C VAL A 58 -1.54 -9.40 -2.43
N ALA A 59 -1.63 -8.42 -1.58
CA ALA A 59 -1.46 -8.62 -0.14
C ALA A 59 -2.48 -7.80 0.62
N SER A 60 -2.96 -8.35 1.73
CA SER A 60 -3.88 -7.65 2.63
C SER A 60 -3.08 -7.08 3.80
N VAL A 61 -3.27 -5.79 4.08
CA VAL A 61 -2.57 -5.12 5.16
C VAL A 61 -3.56 -4.44 6.09
N PRO A 62 -3.25 -4.33 7.39
CA PRO A 62 -4.10 -3.59 8.31
C PRO A 62 -4.15 -2.12 7.93
N ALA A 63 -5.26 -1.46 8.25
CA ALA A 63 -5.44 -0.05 7.89
C ALA A 63 -4.35 0.83 8.50
N ASP A 64 -3.87 0.50 9.70
CA ASP A 64 -2.86 1.31 10.37
C ASP A 64 -1.43 1.05 9.85
N ALA A 65 -1.29 0.13 8.89
CA ALA A 65 0.02 -0.17 8.31
C ALA A 65 0.25 0.55 6.99
N ALA A 66 -0.71 1.35 6.54
CA ALA A 66 -0.61 2.02 5.24
C ALA A 66 -1.14 3.44 5.34
N ARG A 67 -0.60 4.30 4.52
CA ARG A 67 -1.08 5.69 4.37
C ARG A 67 -1.13 6.03 2.89
N ALA A 68 -1.91 7.05 2.56
CA ALA A 68 -1.94 7.54 1.18
C ALA A 68 -0.55 8.08 0.81
N SER A 69 -0.13 7.84 -0.41
CA SER A 69 1.15 8.36 -0.88
C SER A 69 1.03 9.84 -1.15
N THR A 70 2.18 10.52 -1.06
CA THR A 70 2.31 11.92 -1.45
C THR A 70 3.11 11.97 -2.74
N ALA A 71 3.20 13.14 -3.34
CA ALA A 71 4.03 13.33 -4.52
C ALA A 71 5.49 12.98 -4.23
N ALA A 72 5.96 13.28 -3.03
CA ALA A 72 7.32 12.97 -2.63
C ALA A 72 7.54 11.46 -2.56
N ASP A 73 6.58 10.72 -2.03
CA ASP A 73 6.68 9.26 -1.94
C ASP A 73 6.74 8.64 -3.34
N VAL A 74 5.89 9.10 -4.24
CA VAL A 74 5.85 8.58 -5.60
C VAL A 74 7.18 8.86 -6.31
N THR A 75 7.73 10.05 -6.13
CA THR A 75 9.01 10.40 -6.72
C THR A 75 10.12 9.51 -6.17
N THR A 76 10.14 9.28 -4.87
CA THR A 76 11.15 8.42 -4.24
C THR A 76 11.04 6.99 -4.75
N ALA A 77 9.83 6.46 -4.84
CA ALA A 77 9.62 5.11 -5.32
C ALA A 77 10.07 4.97 -6.77
N ARG A 78 9.82 5.98 -7.59
CA ARG A 78 10.24 5.97 -8.99
C ARG A 78 11.76 5.96 -9.11
N GLN A 79 12.44 6.75 -8.28
CA GLN A 79 13.90 6.79 -8.29
C GLN A 79 14.48 5.44 -7.95
N VAL A 80 13.95 4.79 -6.93
CA VAL A 80 14.40 3.46 -6.56
C VAL A 80 14.16 2.47 -7.69
N ALA A 81 12.99 2.54 -8.30
CA ALA A 81 12.64 1.62 -9.39
C ALA A 81 13.53 1.85 -10.63
N ALA A 82 14.02 3.06 -10.84
CA ALA A 82 14.82 3.39 -12.01
C ALA A 82 16.26 2.87 -11.89
N GLU A 83 16.67 2.51 -10.71
CA GLU A 83 18.03 1.99 -10.50
C GLU A 83 18.09 0.50 -10.79
#